data_0cb5e21ab021e5c95b5caafab4cd42e5
#
_entry.id   0cb5e21ab021e5c95b5caafab4cd42e5
#
_cell.length_a   1.000
_cell.length_b   1.000
_cell.length_c   1.000
_cell.angle_alpha   90.00
_cell.angle_beta   90.00
_cell.angle_gamma   90.00
#
_symmetry.space_group_name_H-M   'P 1'
#
loop_
_entity.id
_entity.type
_entity.pdbx_description
1 polymer ?
#
loop_
_entity_poly.entity_id
_entity_poly.type
_entity_poly.pdbx_seq_one_letter_code
_entity_poly.pdbx_strand_id
1 'polypeptide(L)'
;MSGATAAAEPVLDAIEAGFDDARLALEDLVRIASISADPDRAVDVQHSADATASYLESCGLEHVRQATAAGSPPAVIGEWLHAGPNVPTVLLYAHHDVQPPGYEERWTSDPFEPVVRDGRLYGRGTADDKAGTVAHAAMVKAWLDTAGALPCNVKVFVEGEEEIGSPHLAEFLAEYADDLAADVLVLADAGNWSVGTPGLTYSLRGLAGGDVTLRALDGPVHSGMAGGAV
;
A
#
# COMPACT_ATOMS: atom_id res chain seq x y z
N MET A 1 -18.89 15.39 20.98
CA MET A 1 -17.99 15.55 19.81
C MET A 1 -16.86 16.57 20.02
N SER A 2 -16.91 17.50 21.00
CA SER A 2 -15.87 18.52 21.18
C SER A 2 -14.52 18.01 21.78
N GLY A 3 -14.51 16.91 22.52
CA GLY A 3 -13.29 16.42 23.17
C GLY A 3 -12.33 15.66 22.23
N ALA A 4 -12.88 14.88 21.30
CA ALA A 4 -12.04 14.12 20.35
C ALA A 4 -11.32 15.03 19.34
N THR A 5 -11.98 16.12 18.92
CA THR A 5 -11.38 17.10 17.98
C THR A 5 -10.24 17.86 18.65
N ALA A 6 -10.38 18.27 19.91
CA ALA A 6 -9.34 18.97 20.65
C ALA A 6 -8.09 18.10 20.93
N ALA A 7 -8.27 16.77 21.07
CA ALA A 7 -7.14 15.85 21.24
C ALA A 7 -6.37 15.58 19.93
N ALA A 8 -7.01 15.80 18.77
CA ALA A 8 -6.38 15.56 17.47
C ALA A 8 -5.54 16.76 16.98
N GLU A 9 -5.79 17.99 17.43
CA GLU A 9 -5.04 19.18 16.97
C GLU A 9 -3.53 19.05 17.15
N PRO A 10 -2.99 18.68 18.34
CA PRO A 10 -1.54 18.51 18.49
C PRO A 10 -0.95 17.41 17.60
N VAL A 11 -1.74 16.39 17.29
CA VAL A 11 -1.32 15.30 16.39
C VAL A 11 -1.24 15.78 14.95
N LEU A 12 -2.18 16.61 14.51
CA LEU A 12 -2.15 17.23 13.18
C LEU A 12 -0.96 18.16 13.04
N ASP A 13 -0.65 18.95 14.06
CA ASP A 13 0.54 19.81 14.09
C ASP A 13 1.83 18.97 14.00
N ALA A 14 1.88 17.81 14.71
CA ALA A 14 3.02 16.91 14.65
C ALA A 14 3.17 16.24 13.28
N ILE A 15 2.07 15.87 12.62
CA ILE A 15 2.07 15.34 11.25
C ILE A 15 2.63 16.39 10.28
N GLU A 16 2.17 17.64 10.39
CA GLU A 16 2.67 18.73 9.55
C GLU A 16 4.16 18.99 9.77
N ALA A 17 4.60 19.03 11.04
CA ALA A 17 6.01 19.19 11.38
C ALA A 17 6.89 18.02 10.91
N GLY A 18 6.38 16.78 10.90
CA GLY A 18 7.07 15.56 10.47
C GLY A 18 6.94 15.27 8.97
N PHE A 19 6.29 16.14 8.19
CA PHE A 19 5.95 15.87 6.78
C PHE A 19 7.19 15.61 5.91
N ASP A 20 8.27 16.35 6.10
CA ASP A 20 9.50 16.17 5.31
C ASP A 20 10.16 14.80 5.62
N ASP A 21 10.16 14.36 6.86
CA ASP A 21 10.70 13.05 7.24
C ASP A 21 9.84 11.92 6.64
N ALA A 22 8.52 12.05 6.69
CA ALA A 22 7.60 11.10 6.06
C ALA A 22 7.78 11.06 4.53
N ARG A 23 7.96 12.22 3.88
CA ARG A 23 8.24 12.31 2.45
C ARG A 23 9.56 11.61 2.10
N LEU A 24 10.62 11.82 2.88
CA LEU A 24 11.91 11.17 2.66
C LEU A 24 11.79 9.63 2.80
N ALA A 25 11.06 9.16 3.80
CA ALA A 25 10.78 7.73 3.96
C ALA A 25 10.01 7.16 2.74
N LEU A 26 9.03 7.90 2.23
CA LEU A 26 8.32 7.52 1.00
C LEU A 26 9.28 7.45 -0.20
N GLU A 27 10.15 8.43 -0.35
CA GLU A 27 11.15 8.44 -1.42
C GLU A 27 12.06 7.20 -1.34
N ASP A 28 12.51 6.81 -0.14
CA ASP A 28 13.34 5.62 0.05
C ASP A 28 12.58 4.33 -0.32
N LEU A 29 11.32 4.21 0.07
CA LEU A 29 10.49 3.07 -0.34
C LEU A 29 10.24 3.05 -1.86
N VAL A 30 10.04 4.19 -2.50
CA VAL A 30 9.80 4.30 -3.95
C VAL A 30 11.02 3.87 -4.76
N ARG A 31 12.24 4.07 -4.26
CA ARG A 31 13.48 3.60 -4.93
C ARG A 31 13.58 2.09 -5.05
N ILE A 32 12.77 1.34 -4.29
CA ILE A 32 12.71 -0.12 -4.38
C ILE A 32 11.65 -0.51 -5.43
N ALA A 33 12.09 -1.06 -6.55
CA ALA A 33 11.24 -1.47 -7.67
C ALA A 33 10.49 -2.79 -7.39
N SER A 34 9.62 -2.80 -6.39
CA SER A 34 8.89 -3.97 -5.91
C SER A 34 7.74 -4.39 -6.84
N ILE A 35 8.08 -4.72 -8.09
CA ILE A 35 7.11 -5.10 -9.13
C ILE A 35 6.69 -6.54 -8.92
N SER A 36 5.53 -6.79 -8.33
CA SER A 36 5.01 -8.13 -8.02
C SER A 36 4.69 -8.96 -9.26
N ALA A 37 4.34 -8.30 -10.37
CA ALA A 37 4.05 -8.95 -11.64
C ALA A 37 5.29 -9.51 -12.37
N ASP A 38 6.51 -9.16 -11.93
CA ASP A 38 7.76 -9.57 -12.55
C ASP A 38 8.52 -10.55 -11.64
N PRO A 39 8.59 -11.84 -11.99
CA PRO A 39 9.31 -12.83 -11.19
C PRO A 39 10.79 -12.52 -10.98
N ASP A 40 11.43 -11.80 -11.89
CA ASP A 40 12.84 -11.40 -11.78
C ASP A 40 13.04 -10.31 -10.72
N ARG A 41 11.94 -9.67 -10.26
CA ARG A 41 11.90 -8.65 -9.21
C ARG A 41 11.54 -9.19 -7.82
N ALA A 42 11.46 -10.50 -7.63
CA ALA A 42 11.13 -11.11 -6.32
C ALA A 42 12.06 -10.63 -5.19
N VAL A 43 13.34 -10.37 -5.48
CA VAL A 43 14.30 -9.81 -4.52
C VAL A 43 13.95 -8.37 -4.15
N ASP A 44 13.47 -7.56 -5.09
CA ASP A 44 13.04 -6.19 -4.83
C ASP A 44 11.76 -6.16 -4.01
N VAL A 45 10.82 -7.10 -4.25
CA VAL A 45 9.62 -7.26 -3.43
C VAL A 45 10.01 -7.63 -1.99
N GLN A 46 10.97 -8.54 -1.81
CA GLN A 46 11.50 -8.87 -0.47
C GLN A 46 12.15 -7.65 0.19
N HIS A 47 12.99 -6.89 -0.52
CA HIS A 47 13.62 -5.68 0.00
C HIS A 47 12.58 -4.61 0.39
N SER A 48 11.47 -4.52 -0.37
CA SER A 48 10.37 -3.62 -0.04
C SER A 48 9.68 -4.02 1.26
N ALA A 49 9.47 -5.32 1.48
CA ALA A 49 8.94 -5.83 2.74
C ALA A 49 9.89 -5.54 3.92
N ASP A 50 11.21 -5.75 3.74
CA ASP A 50 12.23 -5.45 4.76
C ASP A 50 12.22 -3.96 5.15
N ALA A 51 12.20 -3.08 4.15
CA ALA A 51 12.18 -1.63 4.34
C ALA A 51 10.87 -1.17 4.99
N THR A 52 9.73 -1.73 4.55
CA THR A 52 8.42 -1.46 5.14
C THR A 52 8.38 -1.87 6.62
N ALA A 53 8.84 -3.08 6.96
CA ALA A 53 8.90 -3.54 8.35
C ALA A 53 9.75 -2.59 9.21
N SER A 54 10.95 -2.24 8.75
CA SER A 54 11.84 -1.32 9.45
C SER A 54 11.21 0.06 9.66
N TYR A 55 10.47 0.57 8.67
CA TYR A 55 9.79 1.85 8.78
C TYR A 55 8.65 1.80 9.79
N LEU A 56 7.81 0.75 9.77
CA LEU A 56 6.73 0.55 10.73
C LEU A 56 7.27 0.48 12.18
N GLU A 57 8.34 -0.28 12.40
CA GLU A 57 9.02 -0.34 13.71
C GLU A 57 9.53 1.03 14.18
N SER A 58 10.15 1.80 13.27
CA SER A 58 10.66 3.14 13.57
C SER A 58 9.57 4.14 13.96
N CYS A 59 8.34 3.88 13.53
CA CYS A 59 7.15 4.66 13.86
C CYS A 59 6.43 4.21 15.15
N GLY A 60 6.97 3.18 15.84
CA GLY A 60 6.47 2.73 17.13
C GLY A 60 5.45 1.60 17.08
N LEU A 61 5.28 0.95 15.93
CA LEU A 61 4.55 -0.31 15.85
C LEU A 61 5.39 -1.44 16.42
N GLU A 62 4.72 -2.37 17.05
CA GLU A 62 5.32 -3.50 17.76
C GLU A 62 5.01 -4.81 17.03
N HIS A 63 5.74 -5.88 17.39
CA HIS A 63 5.59 -7.22 16.82
C HIS A 63 5.57 -7.22 15.28
N VAL A 64 6.27 -6.25 14.69
CA VAL A 64 6.36 -6.13 13.24
C VAL A 64 7.10 -7.35 12.68
N ARG A 65 6.49 -8.00 11.72
CA ARG A 65 7.07 -9.16 11.06
C ARG A 65 6.56 -9.32 9.64
N GLN A 66 7.32 -10.03 8.86
CA GLN A 66 6.85 -10.50 7.58
C GLN A 66 6.05 -11.80 7.75
N ALA A 67 5.04 -11.95 6.91
CA ALA A 67 4.15 -13.10 6.88
C ALA A 67 3.90 -13.53 5.43
N THR A 68 3.79 -14.83 5.21
CA THR A 68 3.49 -15.41 3.90
C THR A 68 2.46 -16.54 4.07
N ALA A 69 1.62 -16.74 3.08
CA ALA A 69 0.69 -17.87 3.04
C ALA A 69 0.66 -18.46 1.63
N ALA A 70 0.57 -19.78 1.53
CA ALA A 70 0.44 -20.51 0.26
C ALA A 70 1.52 -20.16 -0.81
N GLY A 71 2.66 -19.61 -0.40
CA GLY A 71 3.73 -19.21 -1.32
C GLY A 71 3.62 -17.78 -1.83
N SER A 72 2.78 -16.94 -1.20
CA SER A 72 2.68 -15.51 -1.51
C SER A 72 4.02 -14.80 -1.36
N PRO A 73 4.22 -13.66 -2.03
CA PRO A 73 5.20 -12.68 -1.61
C PRO A 73 5.00 -12.28 -0.13
N PRO A 74 6.05 -11.78 0.55
CA PRO A 74 5.91 -11.38 1.94
C PRO A 74 5.00 -10.17 2.09
N ALA A 75 4.00 -10.28 2.95
CA ALA A 75 3.29 -9.15 3.52
C ALA A 75 3.95 -8.72 4.83
N VAL A 76 3.69 -7.51 5.29
CA VAL A 76 4.17 -7.01 6.58
C VAL A 76 2.97 -6.79 7.49
N ILE A 77 3.03 -7.38 8.69
CA ILE A 77 2.02 -7.17 9.73
C ILE A 77 2.69 -6.64 10.99
N GLY A 78 1.97 -5.80 11.73
CA GLY A 78 2.43 -5.21 12.98
C GLY A 78 1.24 -4.73 13.81
N GLU A 79 1.48 -4.33 15.05
CA GLU A 79 0.39 -3.93 15.93
C GLU A 79 0.84 -2.93 17.01
N TRP A 80 -0.14 -2.27 17.61
CA TRP A 80 -0.04 -1.54 18.87
C TRP A 80 -1.36 -1.72 19.64
N LEU A 81 -1.34 -2.53 20.72
CA LEU A 81 -2.56 -2.99 21.40
C LEU A 81 -2.64 -2.51 22.86
N HIS A 82 -2.16 -1.30 23.17
CA HIS A 82 -2.11 -0.78 24.52
C HIS A 82 -3.29 0.13 24.91
N ALA A 83 -4.26 0.37 24.02
CA ALA A 83 -5.44 1.16 24.34
C ALA A 83 -6.42 0.46 25.31
N GLY A 84 -6.31 -0.87 25.41
CA GLY A 84 -7.08 -1.67 26.36
C GLY A 84 -8.10 -2.62 25.70
N PRO A 85 -8.65 -3.59 26.48
CA PRO A 85 -9.43 -4.70 25.91
C PRO A 85 -10.85 -4.32 25.46
N ASN A 86 -11.36 -3.17 25.87
CA ASN A 86 -12.73 -2.71 25.55
C ASN A 86 -12.71 -1.51 24.59
N VAL A 87 -11.58 -1.27 23.95
CA VAL A 87 -11.41 -0.20 22.97
C VAL A 87 -11.36 -0.83 21.58
N PRO A 88 -12.01 -0.23 20.57
CA PRO A 88 -12.00 -0.77 19.22
C PRO A 88 -10.57 -0.98 18.67
N THR A 89 -10.43 -2.01 17.84
CA THR A 89 -9.22 -2.27 17.08
C THR A 89 -9.43 -1.83 15.63
N VAL A 90 -8.51 -1.03 15.12
CA VAL A 90 -8.48 -0.57 13.73
C VAL A 90 -7.38 -1.32 13.00
N LEU A 91 -7.73 -1.93 11.86
CA LEU A 91 -6.76 -2.49 10.92
C LEU A 91 -6.47 -1.46 9.83
N LEU A 92 -5.22 -1.08 9.71
CA LEU A 92 -4.71 -0.18 8.67
C LEU A 92 -4.15 -1.04 7.52
N TYR A 93 -4.73 -0.89 6.34
CA TYR A 93 -4.31 -1.62 5.14
C TYR A 93 -3.63 -0.70 4.13
N ALA A 94 -2.58 -1.21 3.54
CA ALA A 94 -1.87 -0.67 2.38
C ALA A 94 -1.18 -1.82 1.64
N HIS A 95 -0.52 -1.54 0.50
CA HIS A 95 0.36 -2.51 -0.16
C HIS A 95 1.72 -1.89 -0.50
N HIS A 96 2.76 -2.73 -0.59
CA HIS A 96 4.13 -2.28 -0.85
C HIS A 96 4.66 -2.70 -2.22
N ASP A 97 3.95 -3.56 -2.93
CA ASP A 97 4.24 -3.87 -4.32
C ASP A 97 3.73 -2.78 -5.26
N VAL A 98 4.16 -2.80 -6.49
CA VAL A 98 3.83 -1.78 -7.49
C VAL A 98 3.66 -2.39 -8.87
N GLN A 99 2.87 -1.72 -9.71
CA GLN A 99 2.78 -2.02 -11.15
C GLN A 99 4.11 -1.76 -11.87
N PRO A 100 4.39 -2.46 -12.97
CA PRO A 100 5.44 -2.07 -13.90
C PRO A 100 5.28 -0.61 -14.35
N PRO A 101 6.38 0.09 -14.67
CA PRO A 101 6.30 1.49 -15.12
C PRO A 101 5.55 1.69 -16.45
N GLY A 102 5.33 0.62 -17.22
CA GLY A 102 4.71 0.68 -18.53
C GLY A 102 5.68 1.24 -19.59
N TYR A 103 5.20 2.22 -20.35
CA TYR A 103 6.03 2.87 -21.37
C TYR A 103 7.01 3.84 -20.73
N GLU A 104 8.26 3.41 -20.51
CA GLU A 104 9.28 4.21 -19.80
C GLU A 104 9.58 5.53 -20.50
N GLU A 105 9.48 5.58 -21.84
CA GLU A 105 9.65 6.81 -22.61
C GLU A 105 8.61 7.91 -22.33
N ARG A 106 7.55 7.59 -21.60
CA ARG A 106 6.52 8.56 -21.18
C ARG A 106 6.82 9.17 -19.83
N TRP A 107 7.79 8.64 -19.11
CA TRP A 107 8.23 9.21 -17.84
C TRP A 107 9.22 10.34 -18.09
N THR A 108 9.05 11.47 -17.39
CA THR A 108 9.98 12.60 -17.44
C THR A 108 11.20 12.42 -16.54
N SER A 109 11.16 11.45 -15.65
CA SER A 109 12.25 11.03 -14.76
C SER A 109 12.16 9.53 -14.61
N ASP A 110 13.23 8.88 -14.15
CA ASP A 110 13.18 7.46 -13.81
C ASP A 110 12.01 7.15 -12.86
N PRO A 111 11.17 6.14 -13.14
CA PRO A 111 10.02 5.80 -12.29
C PRO A 111 10.39 5.48 -10.83
N PHE A 112 11.60 4.98 -10.59
CA PHE A 112 12.09 4.58 -9.26
C PHE A 112 13.11 5.56 -8.66
N GLU A 113 13.29 6.72 -9.29
CA GLU A 113 14.00 7.87 -8.73
C GLU A 113 12.98 9.00 -8.45
N PRO A 114 12.42 9.07 -7.23
CA PRO A 114 11.35 10.00 -6.92
C PRO A 114 11.82 11.45 -7.02
N VAL A 115 11.04 12.29 -7.67
CA VAL A 115 11.38 13.70 -7.93
C VAL A 115 10.22 14.62 -7.54
N VAL A 116 10.54 15.65 -6.76
CA VAL A 116 9.58 16.73 -6.47
C VAL A 116 9.59 17.74 -7.61
N ARG A 117 8.42 17.98 -8.21
CA ARG A 117 8.19 19.00 -9.23
C ARG A 117 6.88 19.73 -8.93
N ASP A 118 6.90 21.05 -8.93
CA ASP A 118 5.71 21.89 -8.72
C ASP A 118 4.89 21.49 -7.48
N GLY A 119 5.58 21.17 -6.37
CA GLY A 119 4.97 20.77 -5.11
C GLY A 119 4.34 19.37 -5.11
N ARG A 120 4.67 18.51 -6.08
CA ARG A 120 4.21 17.12 -6.18
C ARG A 120 5.38 16.17 -6.28
N LEU A 121 5.28 15.02 -5.61
CA LEU A 121 6.24 13.93 -5.72
C LEU A 121 5.82 12.99 -6.86
N TYR A 122 6.74 12.73 -7.78
CA TYR A 122 6.57 11.83 -8.93
C TYR A 122 7.47 10.63 -8.79
N GLY A 123 6.91 9.43 -8.97
CA GLY A 123 7.57 8.14 -8.97
C GLY A 123 6.54 7.01 -8.98
N ARG A 124 6.93 5.79 -9.34
CA ARG A 124 6.07 4.61 -9.27
C ARG A 124 5.90 4.20 -7.80
N GLY A 125 4.63 4.13 -7.32
CA GLY A 125 4.32 3.83 -5.92
C GLY A 125 4.21 5.06 -5.02
N THR A 126 4.43 6.30 -5.52
CA THR A 126 4.28 7.53 -4.71
C THR A 126 2.85 7.82 -4.28
N ALA A 127 1.87 7.24 -4.94
CA ALA A 127 0.45 7.40 -4.61
C ALA A 127 -0.24 6.04 -4.43
N ASP A 128 0.20 5.02 -5.15
CA ASP A 128 -0.34 3.68 -5.21
C ASP A 128 0.79 2.66 -4.94
N ASP A 129 0.95 2.13 -3.69
CA ASP A 129 0.29 2.58 -2.44
C ASP A 129 1.32 2.73 -1.30
N LYS A 130 2.61 2.93 -1.63
CA LYS A 130 3.64 3.18 -0.61
C LYS A 130 3.33 4.43 0.22
N ALA A 131 2.59 5.40 -0.35
CA ALA A 131 2.09 6.56 0.37
C ALA A 131 1.10 6.17 1.48
N GLY A 132 0.25 5.20 1.25
CA GLY A 132 -0.68 4.67 2.25
C GLY A 132 0.06 4.08 3.44
N THR A 133 1.07 3.25 3.17
CA THR A 133 1.95 2.72 4.22
C THR A 133 2.59 3.84 5.06
N VAL A 134 3.16 4.86 4.39
CA VAL A 134 3.81 5.98 5.07
C VAL A 134 2.81 6.82 5.85
N ALA A 135 1.64 7.10 5.30
CA ALA A 135 0.60 7.88 5.97
C ALA A 135 0.10 7.19 7.25
N HIS A 136 -0.13 5.87 7.19
CA HIS A 136 -0.52 5.09 8.34
C HIS A 136 0.53 5.12 9.45
N ALA A 137 1.79 4.86 9.12
CA ALA A 137 2.88 4.84 10.09
C ALA A 137 3.17 6.23 10.68
N ALA A 138 3.17 7.28 9.86
CA ALA A 138 3.36 8.66 10.32
C ALA A 138 2.25 9.10 11.29
N MET A 139 1.00 8.69 11.04
CA MET A 139 -0.12 8.93 11.96
C MET A 139 0.10 8.24 13.30
N VAL A 140 0.50 6.97 13.31
CA VAL A 140 0.84 6.23 14.53
C VAL A 140 1.95 6.93 15.31
N LYS A 141 3.05 7.29 14.63
CA LYS A 141 4.16 8.01 15.23
C LYS A 141 3.72 9.33 15.84
N ALA A 142 2.94 10.13 15.13
CA ALA A 142 2.47 11.43 15.61
C ALA A 142 1.62 11.30 16.89
N TRP A 143 0.74 10.30 16.98
CA TRP A 143 -0.01 10.02 18.22
C TRP A 143 0.90 9.62 19.37
N LEU A 144 1.85 8.72 19.14
CA LEU A 144 2.77 8.25 20.16
C LEU A 144 3.67 9.38 20.67
N ASP A 145 4.21 10.20 19.78
CA ASP A 145 5.08 11.31 20.12
C ASP A 145 4.36 12.43 20.88
N THR A 146 3.07 12.66 20.58
CA THR A 146 2.32 13.77 21.22
C THR A 146 1.54 13.35 22.44
N ALA A 147 0.90 12.18 22.42
CA ALA A 147 0.02 11.71 23.48
C ALA A 147 0.59 10.53 24.28
N GLY A 148 1.69 9.93 23.82
CA GLY A 148 2.28 8.73 24.42
C GLY A 148 1.46 7.46 24.25
N ALA A 149 0.30 7.55 23.56
CA ALA A 149 -0.61 6.43 23.34
C ALA A 149 -1.54 6.71 22.16
N LEU A 150 -2.03 5.65 21.50
CA LEU A 150 -3.08 5.75 20.51
C LEU A 150 -4.47 5.73 21.18
N PRO A 151 -5.49 6.36 20.57
CA PRO A 151 -6.85 6.39 21.11
C PRO A 151 -7.60 5.06 20.93
N CYS A 152 -7.06 4.14 20.16
CA CYS A 152 -7.61 2.81 19.88
C CYS A 152 -6.47 1.81 19.69
N ASN A 153 -6.79 0.52 19.72
CA ASN A 153 -5.85 -0.51 19.30
C ASN A 153 -5.66 -0.42 17.78
N VAL A 154 -4.43 -0.63 17.33
CA VAL A 154 -4.08 -0.56 15.91
C VAL A 154 -3.38 -1.85 15.50
N LYS A 155 -3.77 -2.39 14.36
CA LYS A 155 -3.08 -3.41 13.61
C LYS A 155 -2.75 -2.87 12.23
N VAL A 156 -1.69 -3.38 11.62
CA VAL A 156 -1.27 -2.99 10.26
C VAL A 156 -1.10 -4.24 9.42
N PHE A 157 -1.59 -4.19 8.21
CA PHE A 157 -1.38 -5.18 7.16
C PHE A 157 -0.96 -4.46 5.88
N VAL A 158 0.27 -4.70 5.44
CA VAL A 158 0.80 -4.17 4.19
C VAL A 158 1.07 -5.34 3.26
N GLU A 159 0.27 -5.45 2.22
CA GLU A 159 0.28 -6.57 1.27
C GLU A 159 1.45 -6.46 0.28
N GLY A 160 1.91 -7.57 -0.27
CA GLY A 160 3.02 -7.64 -1.24
C GLY A 160 2.63 -8.12 -2.63
N GLU A 161 1.33 -8.30 -2.94
CA GLU A 161 0.84 -8.82 -4.22
C GLU A 161 -0.50 -8.23 -4.67
N GLU A 162 -0.89 -7.05 -4.16
CA GLU A 162 -2.15 -6.39 -4.51
C GLU A 162 -2.25 -6.14 -6.01
N GLU A 163 -1.20 -5.67 -6.61
CA GLU A 163 -1.12 -5.23 -8.01
C GLU A 163 -1.21 -6.36 -9.05
N ILE A 164 -1.21 -7.61 -8.59
CA ILE A 164 -1.51 -8.80 -9.41
C ILE A 164 -2.85 -9.45 -9.03
N GLY A 165 -3.67 -8.75 -8.24
CA GLY A 165 -5.01 -9.16 -7.84
C GLY A 165 -5.04 -10.08 -6.63
N SER A 166 -4.05 -10.00 -5.76
CA SER A 166 -4.01 -10.68 -4.46
C SER A 166 -4.34 -12.19 -4.53
N PRO A 167 -3.66 -12.99 -5.35
CA PRO A 167 -4.06 -14.37 -5.62
C PRO A 167 -4.05 -15.27 -4.39
N HIS A 168 -3.28 -14.94 -3.35
CA HIS A 168 -3.20 -15.74 -2.12
C HIS A 168 -3.87 -15.06 -0.91
N LEU A 169 -4.59 -13.94 -1.10
CA LEU A 169 -5.19 -13.18 -0.01
C LEU A 169 -6.20 -14.00 0.81
N ALA A 170 -6.98 -14.86 0.15
CA ALA A 170 -7.96 -15.68 0.85
C ALA A 170 -7.29 -16.65 1.84
N GLU A 171 -6.22 -17.31 1.43
CA GLU A 171 -5.42 -18.20 2.26
C GLU A 171 -4.69 -17.42 3.36
N PHE A 172 -4.14 -16.25 3.04
CA PHE A 172 -3.48 -15.38 4.00
C PHE A 172 -4.45 -14.93 5.10
N LEU A 173 -5.64 -14.46 4.75
CA LEU A 173 -6.66 -14.04 5.71
C LEU A 173 -7.16 -15.21 6.57
N ALA A 174 -7.18 -16.43 6.03
CA ALA A 174 -7.55 -17.61 6.81
C ALA A 174 -6.45 -18.02 7.81
N GLU A 175 -5.18 -17.94 7.41
CA GLU A 175 -4.02 -18.30 8.24
C GLU A 175 -3.77 -17.31 9.36
N TYR A 176 -3.90 -15.99 9.06
CA TYR A 176 -3.63 -14.89 9.99
C TYR A 176 -4.91 -14.23 10.52
N ALA A 177 -6.03 -14.96 10.58
CA ALA A 177 -7.34 -14.42 10.99
C ALA A 177 -7.30 -13.72 12.35
N ASP A 178 -6.63 -14.31 13.34
CA ASP A 178 -6.52 -13.76 14.69
C ASP A 178 -5.60 -12.52 14.73
N ASP A 179 -4.52 -12.54 13.95
CA ASP A 179 -3.60 -11.41 13.81
C ASP A 179 -4.28 -10.20 13.17
N LEU A 180 -5.19 -10.41 12.23
CA LEU A 180 -5.85 -9.36 11.45
C LEU A 180 -7.25 -8.99 11.98
N ALA A 181 -7.77 -9.72 12.97
CA ALA A 181 -9.09 -9.43 13.53
C ALA A 181 -9.17 -7.99 14.05
N ALA A 182 -10.16 -7.23 13.58
CA ALA A 182 -10.38 -5.83 13.91
C ALA A 182 -11.86 -5.46 13.80
N ASP A 183 -12.24 -4.33 14.40
CA ASP A 183 -13.61 -3.80 14.35
C ASP A 183 -13.81 -2.89 13.13
N VAL A 184 -12.75 -2.24 12.68
CA VAL A 184 -12.77 -1.29 11.55
C VAL A 184 -11.54 -1.53 10.69
N LEU A 185 -11.75 -1.54 9.36
CA LEU A 185 -10.69 -1.55 8.36
C LEU A 185 -10.59 -0.16 7.71
N VAL A 186 -9.39 0.37 7.64
CA VAL A 186 -9.06 1.61 6.92
C VAL A 186 -8.07 1.27 5.82
N LEU A 187 -8.51 1.44 4.57
CA LEU A 187 -7.65 1.28 3.40
C LEU A 187 -7.13 2.66 2.96
N ALA A 188 -5.83 2.79 2.81
CA ALA A 188 -5.20 4.02 2.33
C ALA A 188 -4.98 4.03 0.81
N ASP A 189 -5.48 3.03 0.12
CA ASP A 189 -5.42 2.85 -1.34
C ASP A 189 -6.63 3.50 -2.02
N ALA A 190 -6.77 4.81 -1.86
CA ALA A 190 -7.84 5.58 -2.47
C ALA A 190 -7.42 7.03 -2.71
N GLY A 191 -7.80 7.56 -3.87
CA GLY A 191 -7.53 8.94 -4.23
C GLY A 191 -8.49 9.93 -3.57
N ASN A 192 -7.98 11.11 -3.22
CA ASN A 192 -8.81 12.24 -2.88
C ASN A 192 -9.48 12.83 -4.14
N TRP A 193 -10.62 13.52 -3.97
CA TRP A 193 -11.31 14.17 -5.06
C TRP A 193 -10.43 15.20 -5.80
N SER A 194 -9.64 15.95 -5.05
CA SER A 194 -8.65 16.89 -5.56
C SER A 194 -7.61 17.21 -4.48
N VAL A 195 -6.48 17.79 -4.89
CA VAL A 195 -5.45 18.28 -3.95
C VAL A 195 -6.07 19.27 -2.95
N GLY A 196 -5.81 19.06 -1.66
CA GLY A 196 -6.36 19.89 -0.58
C GLY A 196 -7.82 19.62 -0.21
N THR A 197 -8.47 18.64 -0.85
CA THR A 197 -9.84 18.22 -0.52
C THR A 197 -9.82 16.75 -0.08
N PRO A 198 -9.70 16.49 1.24
CA PRO A 198 -9.71 15.12 1.72
C PRO A 198 -11.04 14.44 1.41
N GLY A 199 -10.97 13.18 1.01
CA GLY A 199 -12.12 12.36 0.69
C GLY A 199 -12.17 11.09 1.53
N LEU A 200 -13.37 10.63 1.84
CA LEU A 200 -13.62 9.32 2.44
C LEU A 200 -14.47 8.49 1.49
N THR A 201 -13.86 7.47 0.90
CA THR A 201 -14.59 6.49 0.08
C THR A 201 -15.21 5.44 1.01
N TYR A 202 -16.54 5.39 1.09
CA TYR A 202 -17.26 4.46 1.96
C TYR A 202 -18.09 3.43 1.18
N SER A 203 -18.05 3.48 -0.13
CA SER A 203 -18.67 2.48 -1.00
C SER A 203 -17.94 2.40 -2.35
N LEU A 204 -17.88 1.20 -2.91
CA LEU A 204 -17.27 0.94 -4.20
C LEU A 204 -18.31 0.40 -5.18
N ARG A 205 -18.09 0.64 -6.46
CA ARG A 205 -18.85 -0.01 -7.53
C ARG A 205 -18.46 -1.48 -7.64
N GLY A 206 -19.36 -2.30 -8.19
CA GLY A 206 -19.01 -3.67 -8.58
C GLY A 206 -18.04 -3.69 -9.76
N LEU A 207 -17.23 -4.74 -9.82
CA LEU A 207 -16.32 -5.06 -10.92
C LEU A 207 -16.76 -6.36 -11.58
N ALA A 208 -16.73 -6.40 -12.92
CA ALA A 208 -16.83 -7.62 -13.70
C ALA A 208 -15.75 -7.59 -14.78
N GLY A 209 -14.96 -8.64 -14.86
CA GLY A 209 -13.92 -8.82 -15.88
C GLY A 209 -14.14 -10.10 -16.68
N GLY A 210 -13.48 -10.21 -17.80
CA GLY A 210 -13.52 -11.42 -18.64
C GLY A 210 -12.55 -11.33 -19.79
N ASP A 211 -12.08 -12.50 -20.23
CA ASP A 211 -11.22 -12.63 -21.39
C ASP A 211 -12.03 -12.99 -22.61
N VAL A 212 -11.74 -12.33 -23.72
CA VAL A 212 -12.30 -12.66 -25.02
C VAL A 212 -11.21 -13.22 -25.90
N THR A 213 -11.28 -14.50 -26.19
CA THR A 213 -10.34 -15.16 -27.08
C THR A 213 -11.00 -15.35 -28.45
N LEU A 214 -10.46 -14.70 -29.48
CA LEU A 214 -10.84 -14.93 -30.87
C LEU A 214 -9.79 -15.82 -31.54
N ARG A 215 -10.23 -17.04 -31.93
CA ARG A 215 -9.39 -17.96 -32.67
C ARG A 215 -9.86 -18.00 -34.11
N ALA A 216 -9.11 -17.35 -35.02
CA ALA A 216 -9.46 -17.27 -36.43
C ALA A 216 -8.90 -18.46 -37.23
N LEU A 217 -7.76 -19.03 -36.80
CA LEU A 217 -7.08 -20.14 -37.47
C LEU A 217 -6.51 -21.11 -36.45
N ASP A 218 -6.34 -22.39 -36.83
CA ASP A 218 -5.74 -23.41 -35.95
C ASP A 218 -4.20 -23.32 -35.84
N GLY A 219 -3.58 -22.45 -36.65
CA GLY A 219 -2.14 -22.21 -36.64
C GLY A 219 -1.76 -21.04 -37.55
N PRO A 220 -0.49 -20.63 -37.52
CA PRO A 220 0.02 -19.55 -38.35
C PRO A 220 0.00 -19.99 -39.83
N VAL A 221 -0.47 -19.11 -40.70
CA VAL A 221 -0.49 -19.30 -42.13
C VAL A 221 0.25 -18.17 -42.84
N HIS A 222 0.82 -18.48 -44.00
CA HIS A 222 1.48 -17.47 -44.83
C HIS A 222 0.45 -16.54 -45.46
N SER A 223 0.53 -15.24 -45.19
CA SER A 223 -0.45 -14.23 -45.61
C SER A 223 -0.67 -14.17 -47.15
N GLY A 224 0.38 -14.47 -47.91
CA GLY A 224 0.29 -14.52 -49.39
C GLY A 224 -0.46 -15.74 -49.93
N MET A 225 -0.69 -16.80 -49.14
CA MET A 225 -1.43 -17.98 -49.54
C MET A 225 -2.85 -18.04 -48.94
N ALA A 226 -3.03 -17.43 -47.79
CA ALA A 226 -4.29 -17.41 -47.04
C ALA A 226 -4.92 -16.01 -46.93
N GLY A 227 -4.60 -15.12 -47.86
CA GLY A 227 -5.08 -13.74 -47.85
C GLY A 227 -6.61 -13.68 -47.85
N GLY A 228 -7.16 -12.88 -46.92
CA GLY A 228 -8.60 -12.75 -46.72
C GLY A 228 -9.21 -13.82 -45.80
N ALA A 229 -8.41 -14.71 -45.20
CA ALA A 229 -8.88 -15.72 -44.25
C ALA A 229 -8.96 -15.20 -42.79
N VAL A 230 -8.45 -13.97 -42.52
CA VAL A 230 -8.44 -13.31 -41.23
C VAL A 230 -8.96 -11.89 -41.38
#